data_c0ebf2855c9c4324d0e06478533469be
#
_entry.id   c0ebf2855c9c4324d0e06478533469be
#
_cell.length_a   1.000
_cell.length_b   1.000
_cell.length_c   1.000
_cell.angle_alpha   90.00
_cell.angle_beta   90.00
_cell.angle_gamma   90.00
#
_symmetry.space_group_name_H-M   'P 1'
#
loop_
_entity.id
_entity.type
_entity.pdbx_description
1 polymer ?
#
loop_
_entity_poly.entity_id
_entity_poly.type
_entity_poly.pdbx_seq_one_letter_code
_entity_poly.pdbx_strand_id
1 'polypeptide(L)'
;RGFLRGPRLFISGAPLSQTGGHADIRPRGVKEFICTCAGVGLFPALADGVPEVRRAVREQLRHGANQIKIMAGGGVASPTDPIDGTQYSLEELTAICEETTAANTYAMAHAYSPRSITRAVQCGVRTIEHGNLLDEAAAKVMRQHGAFLVPTLATYSVLGDEGQRLKWSDEMLAKL
;
A
#
# COMPACT_ATOMS: atom_id res chain seq x y z
N ARG A 1 -12.92 -16.43 13.81
CA ARG A 1 -12.75 -17.64 14.63
C ARG A 1 -13.60 -17.64 15.91
N GLY A 2 -14.43 -16.62 16.15
CA GLY A 2 -15.42 -16.61 17.23
C GLY A 2 -14.89 -16.35 18.64
N PHE A 3 -13.60 -16.04 18.83
CA PHE A 3 -13.04 -15.73 20.13
C PHE A 3 -13.48 -14.36 20.67
N LEU A 4 -13.75 -13.42 19.78
CA LEU A 4 -14.27 -12.10 20.11
C LEU A 4 -15.55 -11.83 19.32
N ARG A 5 -16.52 -11.17 19.96
CA ARG A 5 -17.70 -10.66 19.25
C ARG A 5 -17.31 -9.42 18.44
N GLY A 6 -17.65 -9.40 17.16
CA GLY A 6 -17.33 -8.30 16.27
C GLY A 6 -17.80 -8.55 14.85
N PRO A 7 -17.59 -7.62 13.93
CA PRO A 7 -17.90 -7.78 12.53
C PRO A 7 -16.99 -8.85 11.89
N ARG A 8 -17.45 -9.41 10.78
CA ARG A 8 -16.58 -10.21 9.93
C ARG A 8 -15.59 -9.30 9.21
N LEU A 9 -14.29 -9.57 9.37
CA LEU A 9 -13.21 -8.79 8.77
C LEU A 9 -12.61 -9.55 7.58
N PHE A 10 -12.36 -8.82 6.50
CA PHE A 10 -11.56 -9.26 5.36
C PHE A 10 -10.23 -8.52 5.43
N ILE A 11 -9.15 -9.23 5.72
CA ILE A 11 -7.84 -8.65 6.04
C ILE A 11 -6.85 -8.85 4.90
N SER A 12 -5.91 -7.92 4.75
CA SER A 12 -4.81 -8.02 3.78
C SER A 12 -3.51 -8.60 4.36
N GLY A 13 -3.45 -8.83 5.67
CA GLY A 13 -2.19 -9.12 6.33
C GLY A 13 -1.24 -7.92 6.33
N ALA A 14 0.06 -8.17 6.36
CA ALA A 14 1.07 -7.14 6.26
C ALA A 14 1.09 -6.52 4.84
N PRO A 15 1.12 -5.18 4.72
CA PRO A 15 1.24 -4.56 3.41
C PRO A 15 2.62 -4.84 2.80
N LEU A 16 2.67 -5.10 1.50
CA LEU A 16 3.93 -5.26 0.78
C LEU A 16 4.50 -3.88 0.41
N SER A 17 5.78 -3.68 0.66
CA SER A 17 6.52 -2.49 0.25
C SER A 17 7.91 -2.84 -0.26
N GLN A 18 8.43 -2.04 -1.17
CA GLN A 18 9.83 -2.12 -1.56
C GLN A 18 10.74 -1.48 -0.49
N THR A 19 12.02 -1.79 -0.51
CA THR A 19 13.03 -1.09 0.30
C THR A 19 12.98 0.42 0.05
N GLY A 20 12.88 1.22 1.11
CA GLY A 20 12.74 2.67 1.04
C GLY A 20 11.37 3.16 0.54
N GLY A 21 10.40 2.27 0.41
CA GLY A 21 9.03 2.59 0.01
C GLY A 21 8.15 3.09 1.16
N HIS A 22 6.90 3.41 0.85
CA HIS A 22 5.98 4.11 1.76
C HIS A 22 5.78 3.43 3.12
N ALA A 23 5.82 2.13 3.20
CA ALA A 23 5.69 1.43 4.47
C ALA A 23 7.03 1.02 5.09
N ASP A 24 8.16 1.32 4.45
CA ASP A 24 9.48 1.11 5.06
C ASP A 24 9.76 2.20 6.08
N ILE A 25 9.38 1.95 7.33
CA ILE A 25 9.49 2.90 8.44
C ILE A 25 10.90 2.99 9.04
N ARG A 26 11.88 2.28 8.46
CA ARG A 26 13.25 2.33 8.95
C ARG A 26 13.84 3.72 8.75
N PRO A 27 14.46 4.32 9.79
CA PRO A 27 15.18 5.57 9.63
C PRO A 27 16.35 5.42 8.65
N ARG A 28 16.73 6.52 8.00
CA ARG A 28 17.90 6.54 7.10
C ARG A 28 19.15 6.00 7.80
N GLY A 29 19.85 5.09 7.16
CA GLY A 29 21.08 4.48 7.69
C GLY A 29 20.86 3.29 8.64
N VAL A 30 19.62 2.95 8.99
CA VAL A 30 19.30 1.77 9.82
C VAL A 30 18.93 0.60 8.92
N LYS A 31 19.70 -0.49 8.98
CA LYS A 31 19.43 -1.70 8.18
C LYS A 31 18.32 -2.56 8.78
N GLU A 32 18.37 -2.78 10.09
CA GLU A 32 17.40 -3.61 10.81
C GLU A 32 16.84 -2.82 11.97
N PHE A 33 15.53 -2.59 11.98
CA PHE A 33 14.88 -1.79 13.01
C PHE A 33 13.99 -2.62 13.94
N ILE A 34 13.45 -3.73 13.46
CA ILE A 34 12.42 -4.47 14.19
C ILE A 34 12.62 -5.96 14.00
N CYS A 35 12.56 -6.71 15.10
CA CYS A 35 12.45 -8.14 15.05
C CYS A 35 11.10 -8.54 14.44
N THR A 36 11.12 -9.13 13.26
CA THR A 36 9.93 -9.68 12.59
C THR A 36 9.32 -10.85 13.36
N CYS A 37 10.02 -11.38 14.38
CA CYS A 37 9.51 -12.43 15.25
C CYS A 37 8.30 -12.00 16.09
N ALA A 38 8.10 -10.70 16.30
CA ALA A 38 6.95 -10.17 17.04
C ALA A 38 5.61 -10.33 16.31
N GLY A 39 5.63 -10.58 15.01
CA GLY A 39 4.49 -11.02 14.17
C GLY A 39 3.18 -10.24 14.26
N VAL A 40 3.15 -9.17 15.03
CA VAL A 40 1.94 -8.43 15.35
C VAL A 40 2.09 -6.99 14.90
N GLY A 41 1.26 -6.54 14.01
CA GLY A 41 1.07 -5.15 13.76
C GLY A 41 1.32 -4.66 12.35
N LEU A 42 1.51 -3.36 12.24
CA LEU A 42 1.60 -2.55 11.02
C LEU A 42 2.92 -2.70 10.25
N PHE A 43 3.70 -3.76 10.52
CA PHE A 43 4.99 -3.94 9.86
C PHE A 43 4.79 -4.44 8.44
N PRO A 44 5.44 -3.79 7.45
CA PRO A 44 5.35 -4.22 6.08
C PRO A 44 6.12 -5.53 5.84
N ALA A 45 5.69 -6.28 4.85
CA ALA A 45 6.52 -7.27 4.20
C ALA A 45 7.39 -6.55 3.16
N LEU A 46 8.66 -6.30 3.50
CA LEU A 46 9.61 -5.73 2.54
C LEU A 46 10.03 -6.82 1.56
N ALA A 47 9.89 -6.53 0.28
CA ALA A 47 10.20 -7.47 -0.79
C ALA A 47 10.63 -6.71 -2.05
N ASP A 48 11.78 -7.06 -2.60
CA ASP A 48 12.36 -6.46 -3.79
C ASP A 48 12.62 -7.53 -4.85
N GLY A 49 12.24 -7.25 -6.08
CA GLY A 49 12.35 -8.17 -7.20
C GLY A 49 11.22 -9.20 -7.26
N VAL A 50 10.98 -9.71 -8.47
CA VAL A 50 9.86 -10.63 -8.77
C VAL A 50 9.84 -11.87 -7.85
N PRO A 51 10.96 -12.56 -7.56
CA PRO A 51 10.93 -13.73 -6.69
C PRO A 51 10.47 -13.42 -5.27
N GLU A 52 10.91 -12.28 -4.71
CA GLU A 52 10.58 -11.92 -3.33
C GLU A 52 9.13 -11.44 -3.21
N VAL A 53 8.64 -10.62 -4.15
CA VAL A 53 7.23 -10.18 -4.11
C VAL A 53 6.27 -11.36 -4.26
N ARG A 54 6.58 -12.36 -5.11
CA ARG A 54 5.78 -13.58 -5.22
C ARG A 54 5.77 -14.36 -3.90
N ARG A 55 6.93 -14.53 -3.28
CA ARG A 55 7.03 -15.18 -1.96
C ARG A 55 6.22 -14.43 -0.91
N ALA A 56 6.34 -13.09 -0.87
CA ALA A 56 5.63 -12.27 0.10
C ALA A 56 4.11 -12.37 -0.06
N VAL A 57 3.59 -12.35 -1.29
CA VAL A 57 2.15 -12.56 -1.56
C VAL A 57 1.69 -13.92 -1.03
N ARG A 58 2.39 -14.99 -1.37
CA ARG A 58 2.06 -16.36 -0.93
C ARG A 58 2.08 -16.49 0.59
N GLU A 59 3.03 -15.83 1.27
CA GLU A 59 3.10 -15.82 2.74
C GLU A 59 1.89 -15.10 3.36
N GLN A 60 1.47 -13.94 2.85
CA GLN A 60 0.27 -13.29 3.37
C GLN A 60 -0.97 -14.16 3.17
N LEU A 61 -1.14 -14.76 2.00
CA LEU A 61 -2.24 -15.69 1.72
C LEU A 61 -2.20 -16.92 2.64
N ARG A 62 -1.02 -17.50 2.87
CA ARG A 62 -0.83 -18.61 3.82
C ARG A 62 -1.23 -18.22 5.25
N HIS A 63 -0.99 -16.96 5.65
CA HIS A 63 -1.41 -16.42 6.94
C HIS A 63 -2.90 -16.08 7.01
N GLY A 64 -3.65 -16.27 5.92
CA GLY A 64 -5.11 -16.10 5.88
C GLY A 64 -5.55 -14.70 5.41
N ALA A 65 -4.70 -13.98 4.68
CA ALA A 65 -5.12 -12.76 4.01
C ALA A 65 -6.22 -13.07 2.97
N ASN A 66 -7.21 -12.18 2.89
CA ASN A 66 -8.31 -12.30 1.94
C ASN A 66 -8.00 -11.57 0.63
N GLN A 67 -7.15 -10.56 0.68
CA GLN A 67 -6.61 -9.78 -0.43
C GLN A 67 -5.21 -9.31 -0.08
N ILE A 68 -4.48 -8.74 -1.03
CA ILE A 68 -3.10 -8.26 -0.82
C ILE A 68 -3.05 -6.74 -0.89
N LYS A 69 -2.49 -6.09 0.14
CA LYS A 69 -2.20 -4.65 0.14
C LYS A 69 -0.77 -4.41 -0.32
N ILE A 70 -0.59 -3.47 -1.24
CA ILE A 70 0.72 -3.00 -1.71
C ILE A 70 0.86 -1.49 -1.59
N MET A 71 2.10 -1.01 -1.54
CA MET A 71 2.43 0.39 -1.66
C MET A 71 2.93 0.65 -3.08
N ALA A 72 2.12 1.32 -3.92
CA ALA A 72 2.46 1.60 -5.32
C ALA A 72 2.94 3.03 -5.56
N GLY A 73 2.87 3.88 -4.54
CA GLY A 73 3.32 5.26 -4.57
C GLY A 73 3.80 5.74 -3.22
N GLY A 74 4.37 6.95 -3.19
CA GLY A 74 4.76 7.61 -1.96
C GLY A 74 3.57 8.05 -1.11
N GLY A 75 3.81 8.45 0.13
CA GLY A 75 2.75 8.83 1.06
C GLY A 75 3.15 9.85 2.11
N VAL A 76 2.14 10.33 2.83
CA VAL A 76 2.30 11.38 3.86
C VAL A 76 3.08 10.88 5.08
N ALA A 77 2.73 9.69 5.56
CA ALA A 77 3.20 9.20 6.86
C ALA A 77 4.63 8.62 6.87
N SER A 78 5.28 8.50 5.71
CA SER A 78 6.64 7.98 5.62
C SER A 78 7.69 9.09 5.54
N PRO A 79 8.85 8.91 6.20
CA PRO A 79 9.85 9.97 6.30
C PRO A 79 10.76 10.10 5.06
N THR A 80 10.77 9.11 4.16
CA THR A 80 11.84 8.97 3.16
C THR A 80 11.39 9.02 1.71
N ASP A 81 10.13 8.77 1.42
CA ASP A 81 9.60 8.70 0.06
C ASP A 81 8.85 9.97 -0.37
N PRO A 82 9.09 10.50 -1.58
CA PRO A 82 8.35 11.63 -2.10
C PRO A 82 6.90 11.21 -2.45
N ILE A 83 5.95 12.12 -2.21
CA ILE A 83 4.52 11.85 -2.40
C ILE A 83 4.14 11.49 -3.85
N ASP A 84 4.86 12.03 -4.82
CA ASP A 84 4.67 11.80 -6.25
C ASP A 84 5.48 10.60 -6.79
N GLY A 85 6.24 9.94 -5.91
CA GLY A 85 7.04 8.76 -6.26
C GLY A 85 6.18 7.59 -6.71
N THR A 86 6.72 6.78 -7.63
CA THR A 86 6.15 5.46 -7.95
C THR A 86 6.98 4.37 -7.30
N GLN A 87 6.32 3.35 -6.80
CA GLN A 87 6.98 2.23 -6.13
C GLN A 87 6.69 0.93 -6.85
N TYR A 88 7.60 -0.02 -6.71
CA TYR A 88 7.70 -1.25 -7.48
C TYR A 88 7.93 -1.02 -8.99
N SER A 89 8.63 -1.91 -9.63
CA SER A 89 8.71 -1.98 -11.09
C SER A 89 7.40 -2.51 -11.68
N LEU A 90 7.20 -2.41 -12.99
CA LEU A 90 6.03 -2.97 -13.64
C LEU A 90 6.02 -4.50 -13.54
N GLU A 91 7.19 -5.13 -13.62
CA GLU A 91 7.33 -6.58 -13.47
C GLU A 91 6.94 -7.06 -12.07
N GLU A 92 7.30 -6.32 -11.03
CA GLU A 92 6.92 -6.63 -9.65
C GLU A 92 5.42 -6.47 -9.44
N LEU A 93 4.83 -5.35 -9.89
CA LEU A 93 3.38 -5.11 -9.81
C LEU A 93 2.59 -6.19 -10.55
N THR A 94 3.04 -6.57 -11.75
CA THR A 94 2.42 -7.62 -12.55
C THR A 94 2.52 -8.97 -11.81
N ALA A 95 3.68 -9.30 -11.27
CA ALA A 95 3.89 -10.54 -10.54
C ALA A 95 2.99 -10.66 -9.29
N ILE A 96 2.80 -9.56 -8.56
CA ILE A 96 1.87 -9.51 -7.43
C ILE A 96 0.43 -9.78 -7.89
N CYS A 97 0.01 -9.13 -8.99
CA CYS A 97 -1.35 -9.29 -9.51
C CYS A 97 -1.60 -10.69 -10.07
N GLU A 98 -0.61 -11.31 -10.71
CA GLU A 98 -0.67 -12.70 -11.14
C GLU A 98 -0.88 -13.67 -9.98
N GLU A 99 -0.11 -13.52 -8.88
CA GLU A 99 -0.24 -14.36 -7.69
C GLU A 99 -1.61 -14.22 -7.02
N THR A 100 -2.13 -12.99 -6.94
CA THR A 100 -3.46 -12.76 -6.35
C THR A 100 -4.56 -13.34 -7.24
N THR A 101 -4.44 -13.21 -8.56
CA THR A 101 -5.38 -13.78 -9.52
C THR A 101 -5.37 -15.31 -9.44
N ALA A 102 -4.19 -15.93 -9.40
CA ALA A 102 -4.04 -17.37 -9.25
C ALA A 102 -4.67 -17.92 -7.94
N ALA A 103 -4.71 -17.08 -6.90
CA ALA A 103 -5.34 -17.39 -5.62
C ALA A 103 -6.83 -16.99 -5.55
N ASN A 104 -7.47 -16.61 -6.67
CA ASN A 104 -8.86 -16.15 -6.74
C ASN A 104 -9.15 -14.94 -5.85
N THR A 105 -8.18 -14.04 -5.70
CA THR A 105 -8.31 -12.79 -4.97
C THR A 105 -7.74 -11.61 -5.75
N TYR A 106 -7.43 -10.50 -5.11
CA TYR A 106 -6.97 -9.29 -5.80
C TYR A 106 -5.93 -8.51 -4.99
N ALA A 107 -5.20 -7.63 -5.69
CA ALA A 107 -4.34 -6.63 -5.08
C ALA A 107 -5.06 -5.29 -4.92
N MET A 108 -4.83 -4.62 -3.80
CA MET A 108 -5.24 -3.26 -3.49
C MET A 108 -4.01 -2.39 -3.24
N ALA A 109 -3.97 -1.17 -3.79
CA ALA A 109 -2.78 -0.34 -3.78
C ALA A 109 -2.99 1.01 -3.10
N HIS A 110 -2.09 1.37 -2.18
CA HIS A 110 -1.87 2.76 -1.82
C HIS A 110 -1.23 3.48 -3.00
N ALA A 111 -1.86 4.54 -3.50
CA ALA A 111 -1.34 5.39 -4.56
C ALA A 111 -2.00 6.76 -4.54
N TYR A 112 -1.24 7.85 -4.66
CA TYR A 112 -1.78 9.21 -4.73
C TYR A 112 -1.73 9.80 -6.13
N SER A 113 -0.56 9.70 -6.79
CA SER A 113 -0.34 10.39 -8.05
C SER A 113 -0.99 9.69 -9.24
N PRO A 114 -1.40 10.42 -10.30
CA PRO A 114 -1.94 9.82 -11.52
C PRO A 114 -1.02 8.78 -12.11
N ARG A 115 0.31 9.00 -12.02
CA ARG A 115 1.32 8.08 -12.53
C ARG A 115 1.35 6.76 -11.75
N SER A 116 1.33 6.81 -10.41
CA SER A 116 1.32 5.60 -9.59
C SER A 116 0.02 4.81 -9.75
N ILE A 117 -1.12 5.52 -9.82
CA ILE A 117 -2.45 4.94 -10.06
C ILE A 117 -2.48 4.21 -11.41
N THR A 118 -2.10 4.90 -12.48
CA THR A 118 -2.12 4.33 -13.84
C THR A 118 -1.27 3.08 -13.94
N ARG A 119 -0.03 3.11 -13.42
CA ARG A 119 0.88 1.96 -13.41
C ARG A 119 0.28 0.76 -12.67
N ALA A 120 -0.23 0.98 -11.46
CA ALA A 120 -0.82 -0.08 -10.65
C ALA A 120 -2.04 -0.72 -11.32
N VAL A 121 -2.95 0.11 -11.85
CA VAL A 121 -4.18 -0.35 -12.52
C VAL A 121 -3.87 -1.13 -13.80
N GLN A 122 -2.93 -0.65 -14.62
CA GLN A 122 -2.50 -1.35 -15.84
C GLN A 122 -1.85 -2.70 -15.56
N CYS A 123 -1.23 -2.89 -14.39
CA CYS A 123 -0.68 -4.18 -13.95
C CYS A 123 -1.73 -5.12 -13.33
N GLY A 124 -3.00 -4.68 -13.16
CA GLY A 124 -4.08 -5.52 -12.67
C GLY A 124 -4.53 -5.25 -11.24
N VAL A 125 -4.06 -4.18 -10.59
CA VAL A 125 -4.56 -3.77 -9.28
C VAL A 125 -6.04 -3.42 -9.37
N ARG A 126 -6.84 -3.96 -8.46
CA ARG A 126 -8.30 -3.82 -8.48
C ARG A 126 -8.81 -2.60 -7.75
N THR A 127 -8.20 -2.23 -6.63
CA THR A 127 -8.62 -1.05 -5.87
C THR A 127 -7.45 -0.11 -5.61
N ILE A 128 -7.71 1.18 -5.75
CA ILE A 128 -6.80 2.25 -5.40
C ILE A 128 -7.30 2.89 -4.10
N GLU A 129 -6.44 2.85 -3.10
CA GLU A 129 -6.68 3.47 -1.81
C GLU A 129 -6.14 4.91 -1.83
N HIS A 130 -6.94 5.82 -1.34
CA HIS A 130 -6.71 7.26 -1.28
C HIS A 130 -6.91 7.96 -2.62
N GLY A 131 -5.98 7.88 -3.56
CA GLY A 131 -6.08 8.50 -4.89
C GLY A 131 -6.23 10.02 -4.86
N ASN A 132 -5.67 10.71 -3.86
CA ASN A 132 -5.93 12.12 -3.56
C ASN A 132 -5.58 13.08 -4.70
N LEU A 133 -4.63 12.70 -5.55
CA LEU A 133 -4.17 13.50 -6.70
C LEU A 133 -4.70 12.93 -8.03
N LEU A 134 -5.75 12.11 -7.98
CA LEU A 134 -6.36 11.50 -9.17
C LEU A 134 -6.79 12.58 -10.17
N ASP A 135 -6.35 12.44 -11.40
CA ASP A 135 -6.78 13.26 -12.53
C ASP A 135 -7.78 12.53 -13.45
N GLU A 136 -8.31 13.25 -14.42
CA GLU A 136 -9.26 12.69 -15.39
C GLU A 136 -8.65 11.57 -16.24
N ALA A 137 -7.37 11.66 -16.58
CA ALA A 137 -6.70 10.66 -17.39
C ALA A 137 -6.55 9.34 -16.63
N ALA A 138 -6.08 9.38 -15.38
CA ALA A 138 -5.99 8.21 -14.52
C ALA A 138 -7.37 7.63 -14.18
N ALA A 139 -8.39 8.47 -13.98
CA ALA A 139 -9.77 8.01 -13.78
C ALA A 139 -10.32 7.25 -14.99
N LYS A 140 -10.01 7.70 -16.22
CA LYS A 140 -10.35 6.96 -17.44
C LYS A 140 -9.68 5.59 -17.50
N VAL A 141 -8.39 5.50 -17.14
CA VAL A 141 -7.66 4.23 -17.07
C VAL A 141 -8.31 3.31 -16.03
N MET A 142 -8.59 3.80 -14.83
CA MET A 142 -9.30 3.03 -13.80
C MET A 142 -10.63 2.47 -14.33
N ARG A 143 -11.42 3.29 -14.98
CA ARG A 143 -12.70 2.87 -15.57
C ARG A 143 -12.51 1.80 -16.65
N GLN A 144 -11.53 1.95 -17.54
CA GLN A 144 -11.23 0.99 -18.61
C GLN A 144 -10.84 -0.39 -18.08
N HIS A 145 -10.14 -0.43 -16.94
CA HIS A 145 -9.70 -1.65 -16.28
C HIS A 145 -10.65 -2.16 -15.19
N GLY A 146 -11.80 -1.49 -14.97
CA GLY A 146 -12.75 -1.87 -13.94
C GLY A 146 -12.22 -1.74 -12.50
N ALA A 147 -11.27 -0.84 -12.28
CA ALA A 147 -10.71 -0.59 -10.97
C ALA A 147 -11.62 0.36 -10.15
N PHE A 148 -11.55 0.23 -8.81
CA PHE A 148 -12.35 1.01 -7.86
C PHE A 148 -11.46 1.98 -7.08
N LEU A 149 -12.01 3.14 -6.72
CA LEU A 149 -11.39 4.08 -5.80
C LEU A 149 -12.00 3.96 -4.40
N VAL A 150 -11.13 3.90 -3.39
CA VAL A 150 -11.50 3.96 -1.96
C VAL A 150 -10.89 5.24 -1.38
N PRO A 151 -11.55 6.39 -1.41
CA PRO A 151 -10.92 7.71 -1.28
C PRO A 151 -10.50 8.08 0.14
N THR A 152 -10.91 7.37 1.17
CA THR A 152 -10.53 7.61 2.59
C THR A 152 -10.62 9.07 3.04
N LEU A 153 -11.63 9.80 2.60
CA LEU A 153 -11.78 11.26 2.76
C LEU A 153 -11.69 11.71 4.23
N ALA A 154 -12.35 10.98 5.14
CA ALA A 154 -12.34 11.32 6.56
C ALA A 154 -10.93 11.33 7.15
N THR A 155 -10.04 10.46 6.68
CA THR A 155 -8.65 10.39 7.13
C THR A 155 -7.93 11.71 6.88
N TYR A 156 -8.01 12.23 5.66
CA TYR A 156 -7.29 13.47 5.28
C TYR A 156 -7.90 14.71 5.91
N SER A 157 -9.22 14.74 6.08
CA SER A 157 -9.89 15.81 6.84
C SER A 157 -9.38 15.91 8.27
N VAL A 158 -9.10 14.77 8.90
CA VAL A 158 -8.64 14.73 10.30
C VAL A 158 -7.12 14.89 10.42
N LEU A 159 -6.34 14.37 9.45
CA LEU A 159 -4.89 14.40 9.54
C LEU A 159 -4.30 15.81 9.59
N GLY A 160 -4.90 16.80 8.93
CA GLY A 160 -4.47 18.20 8.98
C GLY A 160 -4.52 18.75 10.42
N ASP A 161 -5.64 18.55 11.09
CA ASP A 161 -5.83 19.04 12.46
C ASP A 161 -5.03 18.22 13.48
N GLU A 162 -5.12 16.91 13.39
CA GLU A 162 -4.43 16.00 14.31
C GLU A 162 -2.91 15.98 14.12
N GLY A 163 -2.41 16.12 12.90
CA GLY A 163 -0.98 16.19 12.63
C GLY A 163 -0.31 17.35 13.36
N GLN A 164 -0.96 18.52 13.40
CA GLN A 164 -0.48 19.67 14.19
C GLN A 164 -0.54 19.38 15.69
N ARG A 165 -1.65 18.82 16.17
CA ARG A 165 -1.82 18.44 17.58
C ARG A 165 -0.78 17.42 18.05
N LEU A 166 -0.45 16.44 17.19
CA LEU A 166 0.54 15.39 17.45
C LEU A 166 1.98 15.81 17.16
N LYS A 167 2.19 17.08 16.78
CA LYS A 167 3.52 17.65 16.48
C LYS A 167 4.27 16.87 15.39
N TRP A 168 3.58 16.53 14.32
CA TRP A 168 4.25 15.97 13.14
C TRP A 168 5.31 16.93 12.60
N SER A 169 6.33 16.38 11.95
CA SER A 169 7.36 17.20 11.33
C SER A 169 6.78 18.10 10.23
N ASP A 170 7.40 19.26 10.00
CA ASP A 170 7.00 20.17 8.92
C ASP A 170 7.00 19.47 7.55
N GLU A 171 7.93 18.52 7.33
CA GLU A 171 7.99 17.71 6.12
C GLU A 171 6.75 16.83 5.94
N MET A 172 6.25 16.23 7.02
CA MET A 172 5.02 15.42 6.96
C MET A 172 3.79 16.29 6.76
N LEU A 173 3.72 17.44 7.44
CA LEU A 173 2.61 18.39 7.29
C LEU A 173 2.57 19.01 5.88
N ALA A 174 3.72 19.25 5.27
CA ALA A 174 3.80 19.78 3.91
C ALA A 174 3.34 18.78 2.82
N LYS A 175 3.17 17.51 3.16
CA LYS A 175 2.65 16.48 2.25
C LYS A 175 1.12 16.32 2.32
N LEU A 176 0.47 16.98 3.29
CA LEU A 176 -1.00 16.97 3.42
C LEU A 176 -1.66 17.96 2.47
#